data_0837c66d3162c3018e834d3e309b21bb
#
_entry.id   0837c66d3162c3018e834d3e309b21bb
#
_cell.length_a   1.000
_cell.length_b   1.000
_cell.length_c   1.000
_cell.angle_alpha   90.00
_cell.angle_beta   90.00
_cell.angle_gamma   90.00
#
_symmetry.space_group_name_H-M   'P 1'
#
loop_
_entity.id
_entity.type
_entity.pdbx_description
1 polymer ?
#
loop_
_entity_poly.entity_id
_entity_poly.type
_entity_poly.pdbx_seq_one_letter_code
_entity_poly.pdbx_strand_id
1 'polypeptide(L)'
;MNTKIKIIECPRDAMQGIKPFIPTAQKVAYIQALLRVGFDTIDFGSFVSPKAIPQMQDTAEVLAALDLSTTTSKLLAIIANTHGATLAAQHPEIQYLGFPFSISENFQMRNTHKTIAESIITLTEILEIAYAHNKEVVTYISMGFGNPYGDPWNVDIVGEWTEKLAAMGVKILSLSDTIGSSTPDVISHLFANLIPKYPHVEFGAHLHTTPDKWHEKVDAAYKAGCTRFDGAIQGFGGCPMAKDDLTGNMPTEKLLSYFTAQKASTSTSPMSFESAYNVASKLFGEFH
;
A
#
# COMPACT_ATOMS: atom_id res chain seq x y z
N MET A 1 -21.67 -10.53 -13.19
CA MET A 1 -20.48 -11.24 -12.66
C MET A 1 -20.15 -10.61 -11.32
N ASN A 2 -19.88 -11.43 -10.30
CA ASN A 2 -19.54 -10.88 -8.97
C ASN A 2 -18.08 -10.36 -9.07
N THR A 3 -17.88 -9.06 -8.99
CA THR A 3 -16.55 -8.43 -9.07
C THR A 3 -15.74 -8.88 -7.86
N LYS A 4 -14.60 -9.52 -8.10
CA LYS A 4 -13.66 -9.90 -7.03
C LYS A 4 -12.86 -8.69 -6.61
N ILE A 5 -12.94 -8.34 -5.33
CA ILE A 5 -12.18 -7.24 -4.73
C ILE A 5 -10.91 -7.80 -4.11
N LYS A 6 -9.78 -7.15 -4.40
CA LYS A 6 -8.49 -7.41 -3.78
C LYS A 6 -8.32 -6.47 -2.59
N ILE A 7 -8.19 -7.03 -1.41
CA ILE A 7 -7.82 -6.29 -0.20
C ILE A 7 -6.34 -6.52 0.06
N ILE A 8 -5.61 -5.43 0.18
CA ILE A 8 -4.20 -5.39 0.54
C ILE A 8 -4.11 -4.93 1.99
N GLU A 9 -3.70 -5.84 2.86
CA GLU A 9 -3.48 -5.50 4.27
C GLU A 9 -2.07 -4.95 4.45
N CYS A 10 -1.93 -3.82 5.15
CA CYS A 10 -0.69 -3.06 5.25
C CYS A 10 -0.12 -3.01 6.69
N PRO A 11 0.21 -4.16 7.34
CA PRO A 11 0.78 -4.17 8.68
C PRO A 11 2.13 -3.43 8.76
N ARG A 12 2.93 -3.42 7.68
CA ARG A 12 4.18 -2.67 7.62
C ARG A 12 3.92 -1.17 7.81
N ASP A 13 2.95 -0.62 7.08
CA ASP A 13 2.59 0.79 7.17
C ASP A 13 2.03 1.16 8.54
N ALA A 14 1.20 0.29 9.09
CA ALA A 14 0.66 0.44 10.43
C ALA A 14 1.75 0.51 11.51
N MET A 15 2.84 -0.27 11.36
CA MET A 15 3.89 -0.39 12.37
C MET A 15 5.06 0.58 12.17
N GLN A 16 5.38 0.99 10.94
CA GLN A 16 6.65 1.66 10.61
C GLN A 16 6.93 2.95 11.39
N GLY A 17 5.89 3.68 11.79
CA GLY A 17 5.98 4.93 12.54
C GLY A 17 6.07 4.77 14.06
N ILE A 18 5.90 3.58 14.59
CA ILE A 18 5.93 3.29 16.03
C ILE A 18 7.35 3.40 16.54
N LYS A 19 7.56 4.25 17.55
CA LYS A 19 8.91 4.55 18.07
C LYS A 19 9.53 3.40 18.88
N PRO A 20 8.81 2.77 19.84
CA PRO A 20 9.32 1.57 20.51
C PRO A 20 9.46 0.43 19.49
N PHE A 21 10.62 -0.24 19.48
CA PHE A 21 10.81 -1.37 18.56
C PHE A 21 9.90 -2.52 18.96
N ILE A 22 9.02 -2.93 18.04
CA ILE A 22 8.17 -4.10 18.21
C ILE A 22 9.04 -5.35 18.05
N PRO A 23 9.08 -6.25 19.04
CA PRO A 23 9.87 -7.47 18.94
C PRO A 23 9.50 -8.33 17.71
N THR A 24 10.50 -8.89 17.04
CA THR A 24 10.33 -9.73 15.84
C THR A 24 9.27 -10.81 16.02
N ALA A 25 9.25 -11.48 17.18
CA ALA A 25 8.25 -12.51 17.47
C ALA A 25 6.80 -11.97 17.48
N GLN A 26 6.58 -10.74 17.92
CA GLN A 26 5.25 -10.12 17.90
C GLN A 26 4.84 -9.73 16.47
N LYS A 27 5.76 -9.23 15.65
CA LYS A 27 5.53 -8.99 14.22
C LYS A 27 5.17 -10.29 13.50
N VAL A 28 5.93 -11.36 13.74
CA VAL A 28 5.64 -12.70 13.19
C VAL A 28 4.25 -13.16 13.59
N ALA A 29 3.89 -13.07 14.86
CA ALA A 29 2.58 -13.49 15.36
C ALA A 29 1.45 -12.72 14.70
N TYR A 30 1.61 -11.40 14.51
CA TYR A 30 0.62 -10.55 13.85
C TYR A 30 0.49 -10.89 12.36
N ILE A 31 1.60 -10.92 11.62
CA ILE A 31 1.56 -11.23 10.18
C ILE A 31 1.05 -12.66 9.95
N GLN A 32 1.42 -13.62 10.80
CA GLN A 32 0.92 -14.98 10.72
C GLN A 32 -0.60 -15.08 10.93
N ALA A 33 -1.18 -14.23 11.78
CA ALA A 33 -2.63 -14.12 11.92
C ALA A 33 -3.29 -13.56 10.66
N LEU A 34 -2.67 -12.54 10.04
CA LEU A 34 -3.15 -11.94 8.78
C LEU A 34 -3.10 -12.93 7.61
N LEU A 35 -2.07 -13.77 7.51
CA LEU A 35 -1.93 -14.79 6.46
C LEU A 35 -3.10 -15.80 6.44
N ARG A 36 -3.75 -16.02 7.58
CA ARG A 36 -4.91 -16.92 7.71
C ARG A 36 -6.23 -16.30 7.24
N VAL A 37 -6.26 -14.97 7.09
CA VAL A 37 -7.48 -14.24 6.69
C VAL A 37 -7.82 -14.47 5.23
N GLY A 38 -6.81 -14.62 4.36
CA GLY A 38 -6.98 -14.77 2.92
C GLY A 38 -7.06 -13.43 2.17
N PHE A 39 -6.38 -12.40 2.66
CA PHE A 39 -6.15 -11.17 1.89
C PHE A 39 -5.47 -11.49 0.56
N ASP A 40 -5.69 -10.69 -0.48
CA ASP A 40 -4.99 -10.86 -1.76
C ASP A 40 -3.49 -10.67 -1.58
N THR A 41 -3.10 -9.61 -0.87
CA THR A 41 -1.70 -9.25 -0.64
C THR A 41 -1.53 -8.74 0.78
N ILE A 42 -0.36 -9.02 1.37
CA ILE A 42 0.05 -8.43 2.65
C ILE A 42 1.35 -7.64 2.41
N ASP A 43 1.30 -6.33 2.66
CA ASP A 43 2.46 -5.45 2.76
C ASP A 43 3.12 -5.67 4.12
N PHE A 44 4.01 -6.68 4.17
CA PHE A 44 4.47 -7.26 5.42
C PHE A 44 5.73 -6.61 5.98
N GLY A 45 6.53 -5.94 5.14
CA GLY A 45 7.84 -5.47 5.54
C GLY A 45 8.51 -4.53 4.54
N SER A 46 9.77 -4.18 4.80
CA SER A 46 10.51 -3.23 4.00
C SER A 46 12.00 -3.55 3.96
N PHE A 47 12.60 -3.44 2.78
CA PHE A 47 14.05 -3.48 2.56
C PHE A 47 14.63 -2.07 2.34
N VAL A 48 14.03 -1.09 2.96
CA VAL A 48 14.58 0.28 3.07
C VAL A 48 15.64 0.30 4.16
N SER A 49 16.55 1.28 4.10
CA SER A 49 17.62 1.42 5.10
C SER A 49 17.08 1.42 6.54
N PRO A 50 17.63 0.61 7.46
CA PRO A 50 17.27 0.61 8.88
C PRO A 50 17.45 1.97 9.56
N LYS A 51 18.31 2.84 9.01
CA LYS A 51 18.45 4.22 9.51
C LYS A 51 17.22 5.07 9.21
N ALA A 52 16.56 4.81 8.09
CA ALA A 52 15.35 5.53 7.70
C ALA A 52 14.10 4.95 8.38
N ILE A 53 14.00 3.61 8.44
CA ILE A 53 12.85 2.92 9.06
C ILE A 53 13.37 1.84 10.02
N PRO A 54 13.80 2.21 11.24
CA PRO A 54 14.34 1.27 12.22
C PRO A 54 13.38 0.12 12.56
N GLN A 55 12.09 0.39 12.55
CA GLN A 55 11.05 -0.58 12.88
C GLN A 55 11.03 -1.79 11.93
N MET A 56 11.50 -1.64 10.70
CA MET A 56 11.49 -2.68 9.67
C MET A 56 12.86 -3.36 9.44
N GLN A 57 13.83 -3.11 10.31
CA GLN A 57 15.21 -3.65 10.15
C GLN A 57 15.28 -5.18 10.17
N ASP A 58 14.29 -5.84 10.77
CA ASP A 58 14.18 -7.28 10.93
C ASP A 58 13.25 -7.96 9.90
N THR A 59 12.94 -7.28 8.79
CA THR A 59 12.01 -7.80 7.77
C THR A 59 12.41 -9.20 7.26
N ALA A 60 13.69 -9.45 7.01
CA ALA A 60 14.16 -10.76 6.55
C ALA A 60 14.01 -11.85 7.62
N GLU A 61 14.23 -11.52 8.89
CA GLU A 61 14.05 -12.43 10.03
C GLU A 61 12.56 -12.73 10.23
N VAL A 62 11.71 -11.73 10.13
CA VAL A 62 10.26 -11.92 10.15
C VAL A 62 9.84 -12.89 9.05
N LEU A 63 10.26 -12.64 7.79
CA LEU A 63 9.92 -13.49 6.64
C LEU A 63 10.35 -14.95 6.87
N ALA A 64 11.57 -15.16 7.34
CA ALA A 64 12.12 -16.49 7.59
C ALA A 64 11.34 -17.29 8.66
N ALA A 65 10.63 -16.60 9.56
CA ALA A 65 9.85 -17.21 10.63
C ALA A 65 8.37 -17.42 10.28
N LEU A 66 7.89 -16.96 9.12
CA LEU A 66 6.50 -17.13 8.69
C LEU A 66 6.25 -18.54 8.13
N ASP A 67 5.14 -19.16 8.56
CA ASP A 67 4.61 -20.34 7.89
C ASP A 67 3.69 -19.92 6.72
N LEU A 68 4.17 -20.10 5.52
CA LEU A 68 3.47 -19.78 4.28
C LEU A 68 2.77 -20.97 3.62
N SER A 69 2.81 -22.15 4.25
CA SER A 69 2.35 -23.41 3.64
C SER A 69 0.85 -23.45 3.33
N THR A 70 0.04 -22.68 4.06
CA THR A 70 -1.44 -22.72 3.94
C THR A 70 -2.06 -21.43 3.41
N THR A 71 -1.25 -20.40 3.17
CA THR A 71 -1.76 -19.10 2.71
C THR A 71 -1.86 -19.04 1.19
N THR A 72 -2.86 -18.29 0.72
CA THR A 72 -2.95 -17.86 -0.68
C THR A 72 -2.59 -16.38 -0.86
N SER A 73 -2.32 -15.69 0.24
CA SER A 73 -1.92 -14.28 0.22
C SER A 73 -0.53 -14.13 -0.37
N LYS A 74 -0.36 -13.13 -1.22
CA LYS A 74 0.93 -12.74 -1.75
C LYS A 74 1.64 -11.79 -0.80
N LEU A 75 2.96 -11.83 -0.77
CA LEU A 75 3.75 -10.91 0.05
C LEU A 75 4.25 -9.75 -0.80
N LEU A 76 4.11 -8.56 -0.25
CA LEU A 76 4.67 -7.32 -0.77
C LEU A 76 5.68 -6.77 0.23
N ALA A 77 6.85 -6.35 -0.25
CA ALA A 77 7.83 -5.62 0.55
C ALA A 77 8.14 -4.27 -0.09
N ILE A 78 8.18 -3.22 0.73
CA ILE A 78 8.54 -1.88 0.26
C ILE A 78 10.05 -1.79 0.04
N ILE A 79 10.41 -1.18 -1.09
CA ILE A 79 11.77 -0.87 -1.48
C ILE A 79 11.87 0.59 -1.91
N ALA A 80 13.04 1.23 -1.75
CA ALA A 80 13.23 2.63 -2.13
C ALA A 80 14.36 2.84 -3.15
N ASN A 81 15.14 1.80 -3.42
CA ASN A 81 16.27 1.85 -4.34
C ASN A 81 16.62 0.45 -4.86
N THR A 82 17.58 0.40 -5.78
CA THR A 82 18.06 -0.85 -6.41
C THR A 82 18.67 -1.83 -5.42
N HIS A 83 19.37 -1.34 -4.39
CA HIS A 83 19.93 -2.20 -3.35
C HIS A 83 18.82 -2.95 -2.58
N GLY A 84 17.81 -2.22 -2.12
CA GLY A 84 16.63 -2.84 -1.45
C GLY A 84 15.88 -3.80 -2.37
N ALA A 85 15.72 -3.44 -3.66
CA ALA A 85 15.09 -4.30 -4.65
C ALA A 85 15.89 -5.61 -4.85
N THR A 86 17.21 -5.52 -4.95
CA THR A 86 18.08 -6.70 -5.08
C THR A 86 17.97 -7.63 -3.87
N LEU A 87 17.97 -7.07 -2.65
CA LEU A 87 17.80 -7.86 -1.44
C LEU A 87 16.42 -8.54 -1.39
N ALA A 88 15.35 -7.78 -1.60
CA ALA A 88 14.00 -8.32 -1.58
C ALA A 88 13.77 -9.39 -2.66
N ALA A 89 14.34 -9.20 -3.85
CA ALA A 89 14.20 -10.12 -4.98
C ALA A 89 14.82 -11.50 -4.76
N GLN A 90 15.80 -11.61 -3.85
CA GLN A 90 16.42 -12.89 -3.48
C GLN A 90 15.45 -13.82 -2.70
N HIS A 91 14.37 -13.29 -2.17
CA HIS A 91 13.37 -14.07 -1.43
C HIS A 91 12.25 -14.55 -2.36
N PRO A 92 12.15 -15.87 -2.67
CA PRO A 92 11.12 -16.39 -3.57
C PRO A 92 9.69 -16.18 -3.04
N GLU A 93 9.54 -16.03 -1.73
CA GLU A 93 8.27 -15.82 -1.02
C GLU A 93 7.67 -14.43 -1.27
N ILE A 94 8.48 -13.45 -1.69
CA ILE A 94 8.02 -12.10 -2.02
C ILE A 94 7.58 -12.08 -3.49
N GLN A 95 6.33 -11.74 -3.77
CA GLN A 95 5.81 -11.60 -5.12
C GLN A 95 5.87 -10.17 -5.63
N TYR A 96 5.68 -9.20 -4.73
CA TYR A 96 5.58 -7.79 -5.09
C TYR A 96 6.67 -6.94 -4.45
N LEU A 97 7.25 -6.05 -5.25
CA LEU A 97 8.15 -4.99 -4.79
C LEU A 97 7.37 -3.67 -4.80
N GLY A 98 7.07 -3.11 -3.63
CA GLY A 98 6.36 -1.86 -3.51
C GLY A 98 7.33 -0.67 -3.63
N PHE A 99 7.14 0.18 -4.63
CA PHE A 99 7.98 1.35 -4.86
C PHE A 99 7.21 2.65 -4.68
N PRO A 100 7.57 3.50 -3.68
CA PRO A 100 6.97 4.81 -3.51
C PRO A 100 7.54 5.79 -4.54
N PHE A 101 6.68 6.26 -5.43
CA PHE A 101 6.96 7.30 -6.41
C PHE A 101 6.05 8.50 -6.15
N SER A 102 6.57 9.71 -6.12
CA SER A 102 5.75 10.91 -5.94
C SER A 102 5.68 11.76 -7.17
N ILE A 103 4.51 12.35 -7.40
CA ILE A 103 4.31 13.38 -8.43
C ILE A 103 4.55 14.81 -7.89
N SER A 104 4.86 14.94 -6.59
CA SER A 104 5.33 16.17 -5.95
C SER A 104 6.84 16.10 -5.79
N GLU A 105 7.58 17.01 -6.40
CA GLU A 105 9.05 17.09 -6.33
C GLU A 105 9.52 17.29 -4.89
N ASN A 106 8.84 18.17 -4.15
CA ASN A 106 9.15 18.42 -2.75
C ASN A 106 8.97 17.18 -1.88
N PHE A 107 7.89 16.42 -2.08
CA PHE A 107 7.67 15.19 -1.32
C PHE A 107 8.66 14.10 -1.75
N GLN A 108 8.92 13.95 -3.04
CA GLN A 108 9.88 12.96 -3.55
C GLN A 108 11.26 13.18 -2.92
N MET A 109 11.73 14.42 -2.90
CA MET A 109 13.01 14.78 -2.27
C MET A 109 13.02 14.52 -0.75
N ARG A 110 11.93 14.81 -0.05
CA ARG A 110 11.82 14.58 1.40
C ARG A 110 11.75 13.10 1.75
N ASN A 111 11.04 12.31 0.93
CA ASN A 111 10.78 10.90 1.22
C ASN A 111 11.95 9.99 0.84
N THR A 112 12.61 10.25 -0.30
CA THR A 112 13.64 9.35 -0.84
C THR A 112 14.99 10.01 -1.07
N HIS A 113 15.13 11.31 -0.81
CA HIS A 113 16.30 12.14 -1.11
C HIS A 113 16.70 12.11 -2.59
N LYS A 114 15.70 11.99 -3.48
CA LYS A 114 15.86 11.96 -4.93
C LYS A 114 14.87 12.91 -5.58
N THR A 115 15.25 13.46 -6.71
CA THR A 115 14.32 14.13 -7.63
C THR A 115 13.38 13.11 -8.28
N ILE A 116 12.28 13.59 -8.87
CA ILE A 116 11.40 12.73 -9.67
C ILE A 116 12.18 12.10 -10.83
N ALA A 117 13.05 12.87 -11.50
CA ALA A 117 13.87 12.37 -12.61
C ALA A 117 14.79 11.21 -12.17
N GLU A 118 15.48 11.35 -11.05
CA GLU A 118 16.34 10.30 -10.48
C GLU A 118 15.51 9.08 -10.03
N SER A 119 14.27 9.29 -9.56
CA SER A 119 13.38 8.21 -9.17
C SER A 119 12.88 7.41 -10.37
N ILE A 120 12.68 8.03 -11.51
CA ILE A 120 12.37 7.33 -12.77
C ILE A 120 13.52 6.44 -13.22
N ILE A 121 14.78 6.93 -13.15
CA ILE A 121 15.96 6.11 -13.44
C ILE A 121 16.02 4.91 -12.49
N THR A 122 15.84 5.16 -11.19
CA THR A 122 15.81 4.10 -10.17
C THR A 122 14.71 3.08 -10.45
N LEU A 123 13.51 3.52 -10.82
CA LEU A 123 12.39 2.63 -11.16
C LEU A 123 12.70 1.75 -12.37
N THR A 124 13.37 2.30 -13.41
CA THR A 124 13.79 1.51 -14.57
C THR A 124 14.69 0.35 -14.15
N GLU A 125 15.71 0.61 -13.34
CA GLU A 125 16.61 -0.43 -12.82
C GLU A 125 15.86 -1.45 -11.93
N ILE A 126 14.91 -0.99 -11.11
CA ILE A 126 14.08 -1.86 -10.27
C ILE A 126 13.19 -2.79 -11.13
N LEU A 127 12.62 -2.28 -12.22
CA LEU A 127 11.81 -3.09 -13.14
C LEU A 127 12.64 -4.20 -13.79
N GLU A 128 13.90 -3.92 -14.15
CA GLU A 128 14.83 -4.94 -14.68
C GLU A 128 15.14 -6.02 -13.62
N ILE A 129 15.43 -5.61 -12.38
CA ILE A 129 15.65 -6.53 -11.26
C ILE A 129 14.41 -7.39 -11.00
N ALA A 130 13.24 -6.79 -10.96
CA ALA A 130 11.98 -7.47 -10.73
C ALA A 130 11.70 -8.51 -11.84
N TYR A 131 11.89 -8.12 -13.10
CA TYR A 131 11.73 -9.02 -14.24
C TYR A 131 12.68 -10.22 -14.17
N ALA A 132 13.97 -9.99 -13.89
CA ALA A 132 14.98 -11.05 -13.78
C ALA A 132 14.67 -12.07 -12.67
N HIS A 133 13.91 -11.68 -11.63
CA HIS A 133 13.56 -12.53 -10.49
C HIS A 133 12.07 -12.95 -10.46
N ASN A 134 11.32 -12.75 -11.55
CA ASN A 134 9.89 -13.06 -11.65
C ASN A 134 9.06 -12.36 -10.54
N LYS A 135 9.39 -11.11 -10.23
CA LYS A 135 8.63 -10.24 -9.33
C LYS A 135 7.85 -9.22 -10.13
N GLU A 136 6.78 -8.66 -9.54
CA GLU A 136 6.10 -7.50 -10.09
C GLU A 136 6.31 -6.27 -9.19
N VAL A 137 6.38 -5.11 -9.83
CA VAL A 137 6.49 -3.84 -9.12
C VAL A 137 5.10 -3.23 -8.95
N VAL A 138 4.76 -2.90 -7.70
CA VAL A 138 3.60 -2.06 -7.36
C VAL A 138 4.13 -0.65 -7.15
N THR A 139 3.78 0.28 -8.03
CA THR A 139 4.19 1.68 -7.89
C THR A 139 3.09 2.46 -7.22
N TYR A 140 3.39 3.04 -6.05
CA TYR A 140 2.51 3.93 -5.31
C TYR A 140 2.71 5.35 -5.81
N ILE A 141 1.67 5.96 -6.40
CA ILE A 141 1.71 7.36 -6.84
C ILE A 141 1.37 8.26 -5.64
N SER A 142 2.38 8.56 -4.84
CA SER A 142 2.25 9.45 -3.68
C SER A 142 1.91 10.87 -4.10
N MET A 143 1.16 11.58 -3.25
CA MET A 143 0.57 12.90 -3.54
C MET A 143 -0.37 12.87 -4.75
N GLY A 144 -0.93 11.70 -5.06
CA GLY A 144 -1.84 11.50 -6.20
C GLY A 144 -3.14 12.29 -6.12
N PHE A 145 -3.50 12.82 -4.96
CA PHE A 145 -4.72 13.60 -4.72
C PHE A 145 -4.46 15.01 -4.20
N GLY A 146 -3.24 15.50 -4.37
CA GLY A 146 -2.80 16.83 -3.92
C GLY A 146 -1.60 16.77 -3.00
N ASN A 147 -1.00 17.93 -2.75
CA ASN A 147 0.16 18.07 -1.88
C ASN A 147 0.09 19.36 -1.04
N PRO A 148 0.77 19.39 0.14
CA PRO A 148 0.77 20.57 1.02
C PRO A 148 1.90 21.56 0.70
N TYR A 149 2.71 21.30 -0.34
CA TYR A 149 3.94 22.04 -0.63
C TYR A 149 3.76 23.15 -1.68
N GLY A 150 2.58 23.22 -2.32
CA GLY A 150 2.34 24.14 -3.43
C GLY A 150 2.93 23.68 -4.76
N ASP A 151 3.36 22.43 -4.86
CA ASP A 151 3.75 21.84 -6.15
C ASP A 151 2.53 21.77 -7.08
N PRO A 152 2.71 21.95 -8.40
CA PRO A 152 1.61 21.82 -9.35
C PRO A 152 0.91 20.47 -9.21
N TRP A 153 -0.41 20.51 -9.10
CA TRP A 153 -1.25 19.33 -9.04
C TRP A 153 -2.59 19.59 -9.74
N ASN A 154 -2.97 18.67 -10.59
CA ASN A 154 -4.31 18.51 -11.13
C ASN A 154 -4.47 17.08 -11.67
N VAL A 155 -5.66 16.73 -12.12
CA VAL A 155 -5.97 15.37 -12.63
C VAL A 155 -5.21 15.02 -13.90
N ASP A 156 -4.85 16.01 -14.74
CA ASP A 156 -4.09 15.80 -15.96
C ASP A 156 -2.65 15.41 -15.64
N ILE A 157 -2.02 16.05 -14.63
CA ILE A 157 -0.68 15.69 -14.15
C ILE A 157 -0.65 14.23 -13.66
N VAL A 158 -1.68 13.80 -12.91
CA VAL A 158 -1.78 12.39 -12.49
C VAL A 158 -1.90 11.47 -13.71
N GLY A 159 -2.69 11.88 -14.71
CA GLY A 159 -2.84 11.16 -15.98
C GLY A 159 -1.52 11.03 -16.75
N GLU A 160 -0.76 12.11 -16.87
CA GLU A 160 0.54 12.13 -17.54
C GLU A 160 1.56 11.20 -16.86
N TRP A 161 1.63 11.22 -15.54
CA TRP A 161 2.51 10.32 -14.81
C TRP A 161 2.04 8.87 -14.90
N THR A 162 0.74 8.61 -14.85
CA THR A 162 0.17 7.27 -15.10
C THR A 162 0.59 6.75 -16.48
N GLU A 163 0.50 7.57 -17.52
CA GLU A 163 0.92 7.21 -18.86
C GLU A 163 2.40 6.87 -18.95
N LYS A 164 3.26 7.70 -18.38
CA LYS A 164 4.71 7.45 -18.32
C LYS A 164 5.05 6.14 -17.61
N LEU A 165 4.48 5.91 -16.44
CA LEU A 165 4.73 4.71 -15.64
C LEU A 165 4.21 3.44 -16.36
N ALA A 166 3.03 3.50 -16.95
CA ALA A 166 2.49 2.40 -17.76
C ALA A 166 3.35 2.10 -18.98
N ALA A 167 3.85 3.14 -19.69
CA ALA A 167 4.75 2.99 -20.83
C ALA A 167 6.11 2.37 -20.44
N MET A 168 6.57 2.55 -19.20
CA MET A 168 7.75 1.89 -18.64
C MET A 168 7.52 0.40 -18.33
N GLY A 169 6.27 -0.09 -18.41
CA GLY A 169 5.91 -1.49 -18.13
C GLY A 169 5.41 -1.75 -16.71
N VAL A 170 5.11 -0.69 -15.93
CA VAL A 170 4.46 -0.86 -14.62
C VAL A 170 3.04 -1.37 -14.83
N LYS A 171 2.72 -2.50 -14.20
CA LYS A 171 1.42 -3.17 -14.35
C LYS A 171 0.45 -2.88 -13.20
N ILE A 172 0.94 -2.42 -12.06
CA ILE A 172 0.12 -2.13 -10.87
C ILE A 172 0.47 -0.72 -10.38
N LEU A 173 -0.51 0.18 -10.46
CA LEU A 173 -0.41 1.56 -10.01
C LEU A 173 -1.40 1.81 -8.87
N SER A 174 -0.90 2.10 -7.67
CA SER A 174 -1.73 2.45 -6.52
C SER A 174 -1.75 3.97 -6.34
N LEU A 175 -2.92 4.59 -6.58
CA LEU A 175 -3.09 6.03 -6.34
C LEU A 175 -3.16 6.29 -4.85
N SER A 176 -2.22 7.11 -4.34
CA SER A 176 -2.05 7.29 -2.91
C SER A 176 -2.48 8.68 -2.45
N ASP A 177 -3.46 8.70 -1.55
CA ASP A 177 -3.93 9.88 -0.83
C ASP A 177 -3.07 10.12 0.41
N THR A 178 -1.81 10.45 0.18
CA THR A 178 -0.73 10.47 1.17
C THR A 178 -1.05 11.32 2.41
N ILE A 179 -1.85 12.38 2.26
CA ILE A 179 -2.20 13.32 3.34
C ILE A 179 -3.70 13.36 3.64
N GLY A 180 -4.48 12.46 3.08
CA GLY A 180 -5.92 12.37 3.32
C GLY A 180 -6.75 13.50 2.68
N SER A 181 -6.21 14.19 1.67
CA SER A 181 -6.85 15.36 1.03
C SER A 181 -7.82 15.02 -0.09
N SER A 182 -7.92 13.75 -0.48
CA SER A 182 -8.80 13.33 -1.57
C SER A 182 -10.28 13.59 -1.27
N THR A 183 -11.01 13.99 -2.31
CA THR A 183 -12.48 14.13 -2.27
C THR A 183 -13.14 13.05 -3.14
N PRO A 184 -14.40 12.68 -2.87
CA PRO A 184 -15.13 11.70 -3.69
C PRO A 184 -15.14 12.03 -5.17
N ASP A 185 -15.30 13.32 -5.53
CA ASP A 185 -15.32 13.78 -6.92
C ASP A 185 -13.99 13.54 -7.62
N VAL A 186 -12.87 13.88 -6.98
CA VAL A 186 -11.53 13.66 -7.53
C VAL A 186 -11.20 12.17 -7.64
N ILE A 187 -11.55 11.39 -6.61
CA ILE A 187 -11.39 9.92 -6.62
C ILE A 187 -12.16 9.32 -7.81
N SER A 188 -13.45 9.64 -7.93
CA SER A 188 -14.29 9.15 -9.03
C SER A 188 -13.75 9.57 -10.39
N HIS A 189 -13.33 10.82 -10.53
CA HIS A 189 -12.79 11.34 -11.80
C HIS A 189 -11.54 10.57 -12.23
N LEU A 190 -10.57 10.40 -11.32
CA LEU A 190 -9.32 9.72 -11.64
C LEU A 190 -9.55 8.25 -12.02
N PHE A 191 -10.24 7.47 -11.19
CA PHE A 191 -10.45 6.05 -11.48
C PHE A 191 -11.33 5.81 -12.72
N ALA A 192 -12.41 6.58 -12.90
CA ALA A 192 -13.30 6.42 -14.06
C ALA A 192 -12.62 6.76 -15.40
N ASN A 193 -11.60 7.62 -15.40
CA ASN A 193 -10.85 7.96 -16.61
C ASN A 193 -9.63 7.06 -16.83
N LEU A 194 -8.88 6.73 -15.78
CA LEU A 194 -7.63 5.98 -15.91
C LEU A 194 -7.86 4.49 -16.16
N ILE A 195 -8.81 3.86 -15.46
CA ILE A 195 -9.06 2.41 -15.61
C ILE A 195 -9.39 2.01 -17.06
N PRO A 196 -10.36 2.65 -17.75
CA PRO A 196 -10.67 2.28 -19.12
C PRO A 196 -9.57 2.69 -20.12
N LYS A 197 -8.79 3.74 -19.83
CA LYS A 197 -7.69 4.19 -20.69
C LYS A 197 -6.50 3.21 -20.68
N TYR A 198 -6.26 2.56 -19.55
CA TYR A 198 -5.13 1.65 -19.36
C TYR A 198 -5.59 0.25 -18.90
N PRO A 199 -6.29 -0.52 -19.75
CA PRO A 199 -6.90 -1.80 -19.38
C PRO A 199 -5.88 -2.90 -19.03
N HIS A 200 -4.60 -2.69 -19.31
CA HIS A 200 -3.49 -3.58 -18.97
C HIS A 200 -2.84 -3.22 -17.62
N VAL A 201 -3.27 -2.13 -16.98
CA VAL A 201 -2.79 -1.68 -15.66
C VAL A 201 -3.86 -1.99 -14.62
N GLU A 202 -3.45 -2.63 -13.53
CA GLU A 202 -4.28 -2.77 -12.34
C GLU A 202 -4.15 -1.51 -11.48
N PHE A 203 -5.26 -0.82 -11.27
CA PHE A 203 -5.29 0.35 -10.40
C PHE A 203 -5.69 -0.02 -8.98
N GLY A 204 -4.94 0.50 -8.00
CA GLY A 204 -5.22 0.40 -6.58
C GLY A 204 -5.56 1.74 -5.95
N ALA A 205 -6.32 1.69 -4.87
CA ALA A 205 -6.67 2.84 -4.04
C ALA A 205 -6.00 2.70 -2.67
N HIS A 206 -4.94 3.49 -2.45
CA HIS A 206 -4.27 3.64 -1.16
C HIS A 206 -4.70 4.97 -0.54
N LEU A 207 -5.89 4.93 0.10
CA LEU A 207 -6.54 6.13 0.60
C LEU A 207 -6.32 6.28 2.10
N HIS A 208 -5.92 7.48 2.51
CA HIS A 208 -5.96 7.87 3.90
C HIS A 208 -7.28 8.56 4.23
N THR A 209 -7.72 8.43 5.47
CA THR A 209 -9.04 8.93 5.88
C THR A 209 -9.07 9.32 7.35
N THR A 210 -10.01 10.19 7.69
CA THR A 210 -10.49 10.39 9.06
C THR A 210 -11.64 9.41 9.35
N PRO A 211 -11.95 9.13 10.63
CA PRO A 211 -12.97 8.14 11.00
C PRO A 211 -14.36 8.37 10.41
N ASP A 212 -14.70 9.59 10.00
CA ASP A 212 -15.99 9.98 9.45
C ASP A 212 -16.05 9.95 7.92
N LYS A 213 -14.88 9.98 7.21
CA LYS A 213 -14.82 10.15 5.74
C LYS A 213 -14.52 8.88 4.95
N TRP A 214 -14.23 7.79 5.62
CA TRP A 214 -13.82 6.54 4.96
C TRP A 214 -14.84 6.04 3.93
N HIS A 215 -16.15 6.11 4.26
CA HIS A 215 -17.20 5.54 3.43
C HIS A 215 -17.29 6.22 2.07
N GLU A 216 -17.32 7.54 2.04
CA GLU A 216 -17.47 8.31 0.80
C GLU A 216 -16.29 8.11 -0.15
N LYS A 217 -15.07 7.95 0.39
CA LYS A 217 -13.86 7.70 -0.39
C LYS A 217 -13.87 6.30 -1.01
N VAL A 218 -14.21 5.29 -0.23
CA VAL A 218 -14.30 3.89 -0.72
C VAL A 218 -15.41 3.75 -1.76
N ASP A 219 -16.58 4.32 -1.50
CA ASP A 219 -17.75 4.30 -2.40
C ASP A 219 -17.40 4.95 -3.74
N ALA A 220 -16.73 6.10 -3.73
CA ALA A 220 -16.30 6.81 -4.92
C ALA A 220 -15.33 5.98 -5.77
N ALA A 221 -14.30 5.38 -5.16
CA ALA A 221 -13.33 4.55 -5.86
C ALA A 221 -13.97 3.28 -6.42
N TYR A 222 -14.80 2.59 -5.63
CA TYR A 222 -15.47 1.36 -6.05
C TYR A 222 -16.43 1.58 -7.20
N LYS A 223 -17.30 2.60 -7.13
CA LYS A 223 -18.23 2.96 -8.19
C LYS A 223 -17.53 3.40 -9.47
N ALA A 224 -16.36 3.97 -9.37
CA ALA A 224 -15.50 4.33 -10.51
C ALA A 224 -14.69 3.15 -11.09
N GLY A 225 -14.89 1.91 -10.57
CA GLY A 225 -14.33 0.70 -11.13
C GLY A 225 -13.06 0.19 -10.46
N CYS A 226 -12.58 0.84 -9.38
CA CYS A 226 -11.45 0.32 -8.62
C CYS A 226 -11.80 -1.00 -7.93
N THR A 227 -10.90 -1.98 -8.03
CA THR A 227 -11.10 -3.32 -7.45
C THR A 227 -9.96 -3.76 -6.53
N ARG A 228 -8.97 -2.87 -6.29
CA ARG A 228 -7.84 -3.10 -5.40
C ARG A 228 -7.80 -2.00 -4.35
N PHE A 229 -7.87 -2.37 -3.07
CA PHE A 229 -7.94 -1.42 -1.95
C PHE A 229 -6.94 -1.80 -0.89
N ASP A 230 -6.12 -0.83 -0.51
CA ASP A 230 -5.18 -0.94 0.59
C ASP A 230 -5.86 -0.49 1.89
N GLY A 231 -5.59 -1.20 2.97
CA GLY A 231 -6.08 -0.87 4.30
C GLY A 231 -5.14 -1.37 5.38
N ALA A 232 -5.36 -0.92 6.59
CA ALA A 232 -4.73 -1.45 7.78
C ALA A 232 -5.79 -1.65 8.87
N ILE A 233 -5.72 -2.74 9.61
CA ILE A 233 -6.65 -3.00 10.73
C ILE A 233 -6.64 -1.80 11.66
N GLN A 234 -7.84 -1.30 12.02
CA GLN A 234 -8.10 -0.13 12.85
C GLN A 234 -7.60 1.20 12.27
N GLY A 235 -7.15 1.22 11.01
CA GLY A 235 -6.65 2.43 10.36
C GLY A 235 -5.31 2.91 10.89
N PHE A 236 -4.56 2.08 11.62
CA PHE A 236 -3.25 2.44 12.15
C PHE A 236 -2.26 2.81 11.03
N GLY A 237 -1.30 3.68 11.39
CA GLY A 237 -0.33 4.22 10.45
C GLY A 237 -0.85 5.43 9.70
N GLY A 238 -0.20 5.77 8.61
CA GLY A 238 -0.46 6.97 7.82
C GLY A 238 0.75 7.87 7.74
N CYS A 239 0.64 8.95 6.98
CA CYS A 239 1.75 9.87 6.75
C CYS A 239 1.88 10.84 7.94
N PRO A 240 3.06 10.94 8.58
CA PRO A 240 3.30 11.92 9.64
C PRO A 240 3.25 13.37 9.15
N MET A 241 3.11 13.59 7.83
CA MET A 241 2.94 14.90 7.22
C MET A 241 1.47 15.28 6.99
N ALA A 242 0.50 14.43 7.38
CA ALA A 242 -0.91 14.79 7.40
C ALA A 242 -1.15 15.94 8.39
N LYS A 243 -2.06 16.86 8.04
CA LYS A 243 -2.38 18.01 8.89
C LYS A 243 -3.31 17.66 10.06
N ASP A 244 -4.04 16.58 9.93
CA ASP A 244 -5.00 16.09 10.91
C ASP A 244 -4.44 14.84 11.55
N ASP A 245 -4.21 14.88 12.86
CA ASP A 245 -3.70 13.74 13.64
C ASP A 245 -4.63 12.52 13.62
N LEU A 246 -5.91 12.72 13.24
CA LEU A 246 -6.87 11.62 13.05
C LEU A 246 -6.79 10.99 11.66
N THR A 247 -5.99 11.53 10.75
CA THR A 247 -5.81 10.96 9.41
C THR A 247 -4.88 9.77 9.46
N GLY A 248 -5.43 8.58 9.21
CA GLY A 248 -4.70 7.31 9.16
C GLY A 248 -4.99 6.51 7.90
N ASN A 249 -4.52 5.28 7.88
CA ASN A 249 -4.85 4.33 6.81
C ASN A 249 -6.36 4.09 6.75
N MET A 250 -6.84 3.59 5.62
CA MET A 250 -8.21 3.08 5.48
C MET A 250 -8.41 1.87 6.40
N PRO A 251 -9.37 1.91 7.35
CA PRO A 251 -9.56 0.78 8.26
C PRO A 251 -10.06 -0.46 7.51
N THR A 252 -9.34 -1.57 7.62
CA THR A 252 -9.66 -2.81 6.88
C THR A 252 -11.03 -3.37 7.25
N GLU A 253 -11.44 -3.30 8.52
CA GLU A 253 -12.77 -3.71 8.96
C GLU A 253 -13.89 -2.91 8.28
N LYS A 254 -13.64 -1.66 7.94
CA LYS A 254 -14.57 -0.81 7.21
C LYS A 254 -14.66 -1.21 5.75
N LEU A 255 -13.51 -1.51 5.10
CA LEU A 255 -13.49 -2.06 3.75
C LEU A 255 -14.29 -3.36 3.66
N LEU A 256 -14.02 -4.31 4.56
CA LEU A 256 -14.72 -5.60 4.57
C LEU A 256 -16.22 -5.45 4.80
N SER A 257 -16.62 -4.58 5.72
CA SER A 257 -18.02 -4.26 5.98
C SER A 257 -18.70 -3.65 4.75
N TYR A 258 -18.05 -2.67 4.10
CA TYR A 258 -18.56 -2.03 2.89
C TYR A 258 -18.76 -3.05 1.76
N PHE A 259 -17.75 -3.85 1.43
CA PHE A 259 -17.84 -4.82 0.34
C PHE A 259 -18.83 -5.95 0.62
N THR A 260 -18.99 -6.35 1.89
CA THR A 260 -20.05 -7.28 2.30
C THR A 260 -21.44 -6.69 2.00
N ALA A 261 -21.68 -5.42 2.34
CA ALA A 261 -22.93 -4.73 2.02
C ALA A 261 -23.18 -4.60 0.52
N GLN A 262 -22.12 -4.41 -0.28
CA GLN A 262 -22.18 -4.39 -1.75
C GLN A 262 -22.29 -5.80 -2.38
N LYS A 263 -22.30 -6.86 -1.60
CA LYS A 263 -22.27 -8.27 -2.06
C LYS A 263 -21.09 -8.59 -2.98
N ALA A 264 -19.98 -7.86 -2.82
CA ALA A 264 -18.73 -8.08 -3.53
C ALA A 264 -17.86 -9.09 -2.76
N SER A 265 -17.15 -9.98 -3.48
CA SER A 265 -16.31 -11.00 -2.85
C SER A 265 -14.91 -10.45 -2.57
N THR A 266 -14.46 -10.54 -1.33
CA THR A 266 -13.08 -10.18 -0.91
C THR A 266 -12.18 -11.41 -0.72
N SER A 267 -12.72 -12.62 -0.81
CA SER A 267 -12.03 -13.90 -0.52
C SER A 267 -11.52 -14.02 0.93
N THR A 268 -11.90 -13.14 1.83
CA THR A 268 -11.47 -13.13 3.23
C THR A 268 -12.37 -13.99 4.12
N SER A 269 -11.78 -14.62 5.13
CA SER A 269 -12.50 -15.37 6.17
C SER A 269 -12.88 -14.45 7.33
N PRO A 270 -14.17 -14.23 7.61
CA PRO A 270 -14.59 -13.36 8.73
C PRO A 270 -14.07 -13.83 10.09
N MET A 271 -14.08 -15.15 10.35
CA MET A 271 -13.60 -15.71 11.61
C MET A 271 -12.10 -15.50 11.80
N SER A 272 -11.32 -15.73 10.72
CA SER A 272 -9.87 -15.49 10.78
C SER A 272 -9.56 -14.00 10.89
N PHE A 273 -10.39 -13.14 10.30
CA PHE A 273 -10.25 -11.69 10.43
C PHE A 273 -10.48 -11.23 11.87
N GLU A 274 -11.51 -11.72 12.54
CA GLU A 274 -11.75 -11.42 13.96
C GLU A 274 -10.54 -11.80 14.84
N SER A 275 -9.97 -12.97 14.58
CA SER A 275 -8.75 -13.40 15.28
C SER A 275 -7.58 -12.47 15.03
N ALA A 276 -7.33 -12.07 13.76
CA ALA A 276 -6.27 -11.15 13.39
C ALA A 276 -6.50 -9.74 13.97
N TYR A 277 -7.75 -9.28 14.00
CA TYR A 277 -8.13 -8.00 14.61
C TYR A 277 -7.80 -7.95 16.09
N ASN A 278 -8.07 -9.03 16.83
CA ASN A 278 -7.72 -9.13 18.26
C ASN A 278 -6.21 -9.12 18.49
N VAL A 279 -5.43 -9.78 17.62
CA VAL A 279 -3.95 -9.74 17.67
C VAL A 279 -3.45 -8.33 17.40
N ALA A 280 -3.99 -7.65 16.39
CA ALA A 280 -3.67 -6.26 16.08
C ALA A 280 -3.98 -5.32 17.25
N SER A 281 -5.20 -5.43 17.82
CA SER A 281 -5.62 -4.61 18.96
C SER A 281 -4.69 -4.75 20.16
N LYS A 282 -4.24 -5.96 20.44
CA LYS A 282 -3.27 -6.21 21.52
C LYS A 282 -1.92 -5.57 21.20
N LEU A 283 -1.39 -5.82 19.99
CA LEU A 283 -0.10 -5.30 19.56
C LEU A 283 -0.07 -3.78 19.64
N PHE A 284 -1.01 -3.12 18.97
CA PHE A 284 -1.06 -1.66 18.93
C PHE A 284 -1.40 -1.05 20.29
N GLY A 285 -2.18 -1.73 21.13
CA GLY A 285 -2.44 -1.28 22.50
C GLY A 285 -1.21 -1.33 23.42
N GLU A 286 -0.19 -2.13 23.09
CA GLU A 286 1.07 -2.17 23.84
C GLU A 286 2.07 -1.08 23.40
N PHE A 287 2.00 -0.61 22.16
CA PHE A 287 3.03 0.25 21.54
C PHE A 287 2.55 1.64 21.11
N HIS A 288 1.25 1.94 21.23
CA HIS A 288 0.64 3.26 20.97
C HIS A 288 0.34 4.06 22.22
#